data_6238547c5527b392f0567a09bfcacab7
#
_entry.id   6238547c5527b392f0567a09bfcacab7
#
_cell.length_a   1.000
_cell.length_b   1.000
_cell.length_c   1.000
_cell.angle_alpha   90.00
_cell.angle_beta   90.00
_cell.angle_gamma   90.00
#
_symmetry.space_group_name_H-M   'P 1'
#
loop_
_entity.id
_entity.type
_entity.pdbx_description
1 polymer ?
#
loop_
_entity_poly.entity_id
_entity_poly.type
_entity_poly.pdbx_seq_one_letter_code
_entity_poly.pdbx_strand_id
1 'polypeptide(L)'
;DFVIEMLNITKEFPGIKANDNITLQLRKGEVHALLGENGAGKSTLMSVLFGLYQPEQGVIKKNGKEVKINDPNDANDLGIGMVHQHFKLVECFSVLDNIMLGVEPCKAGFLQKEVARKKVVELSEKYGLRVDPDALVSDISVGMQQRVEILKMLYRDNEILIFDEPTAVLTPQEIDELM
;
A
#
# COMPACT_ATOMS: atom_id res chain seq x y z
N ASP A 1 -17.93 -7.92 11.57
CA ASP A 1 -16.62 -8.02 12.24
C ASP A 1 -15.63 -7.09 11.54
N PHE A 2 -14.81 -6.38 12.33
CA PHE A 2 -13.80 -5.48 11.81
C PHE A 2 -12.51 -6.24 11.45
N VAL A 3 -11.93 -5.91 10.28
CA VAL A 3 -10.64 -6.45 9.86
C VAL A 3 -9.49 -5.66 10.45
N ILE A 4 -9.64 -4.33 10.57
CA ILE A 4 -8.72 -3.42 11.24
C ILE A 4 -9.50 -2.54 12.21
N GLU A 5 -8.93 -2.34 13.38
CA GLU A 5 -9.39 -1.36 14.37
C GLU A 5 -8.18 -0.58 14.88
N MET A 6 -8.21 0.71 14.69
CA MET A 6 -7.30 1.67 15.32
C MET A 6 -8.09 2.37 16.41
N LEU A 7 -7.80 2.11 17.67
CA LEU A 7 -8.60 2.55 18.81
C LEU A 7 -7.84 3.60 19.61
N ASN A 8 -8.43 4.79 19.76
CA ASN A 8 -7.92 5.89 20.57
C ASN A 8 -6.48 6.30 20.19
N ILE A 9 -6.16 6.30 18.91
CA ILE A 9 -4.81 6.62 18.41
C ILE A 9 -4.49 8.09 18.64
N THR A 10 -3.39 8.33 19.33
CA THR A 10 -2.79 9.66 19.47
C THR A 10 -1.39 9.64 18.89
N LYS A 11 -1.10 10.58 17.97
CA LYS A 11 0.22 10.80 17.39
C LYS A 11 0.62 12.25 17.52
N GLU A 12 1.78 12.48 18.14
CA GLU A 12 2.33 13.80 18.38
C GLU A 12 3.67 13.99 17.67
N PHE A 13 3.89 15.19 17.18
CA PHE A 13 5.19 15.66 16.70
C PHE A 13 5.56 16.92 17.50
N PRO A 14 6.84 17.33 17.50
CA PRO A 14 7.23 18.55 18.22
C PRO A 14 6.35 19.76 17.83
N GLY A 15 5.59 20.25 18.79
CA GLY A 15 4.72 21.41 18.63
C GLY A 15 3.35 21.16 17.98
N ILE A 16 3.03 19.92 17.58
CA ILE A 16 1.73 19.60 16.95
C ILE A 16 1.24 18.21 17.33
N LYS A 17 -0.04 18.09 17.66
CA LYS A 17 -0.74 16.83 17.82
C LYS A 17 -1.47 16.51 16.50
N ALA A 18 -0.90 15.62 15.70
CA ALA A 18 -1.41 15.28 14.37
C ALA A 18 -2.67 14.39 14.42
N ASN A 19 -2.72 13.48 15.39
CA ASN A 19 -3.93 12.68 15.70
C ASN A 19 -4.17 12.76 17.20
N ASP A 20 -5.40 12.98 17.62
CA ASP A 20 -5.80 13.10 19.00
C ASP A 20 -6.99 12.18 19.27
N ASN A 21 -6.73 11.06 19.93
CA ASN A 21 -7.74 10.08 20.34
C ASN A 21 -8.64 9.60 19.16
N ILE A 22 -8.05 9.32 18.02
CA ILE A 22 -8.76 8.93 16.80
C ILE A 22 -9.07 7.43 16.82
N THR A 23 -10.33 7.09 16.49
CA THR A 23 -10.75 5.71 16.29
C THR A 23 -11.19 5.51 14.83
N LEU A 24 -10.60 4.51 14.17
CA LEU A 24 -10.93 4.06 12.83
C LEU A 24 -11.19 2.56 12.85
N GLN A 25 -12.30 2.13 12.28
CA GLN A 25 -12.68 0.71 12.20
C GLN A 25 -13.06 0.37 10.77
N LEU A 26 -12.40 -0.64 10.18
CA LEU A 26 -12.59 -1.08 8.80
C LEU A 26 -13.20 -2.49 8.79
N ARG A 27 -14.17 -2.72 7.92
CA ARG A 27 -14.76 -4.03 7.69
C ARG A 27 -14.16 -4.70 6.46
N LYS A 28 -14.20 -6.01 6.42
CA LYS A 28 -13.74 -6.76 5.25
C LYS A 28 -14.62 -6.44 4.02
N GLY A 29 -13.97 -6.17 2.89
CA GLY A 29 -14.65 -5.86 1.62
C GLY A 29 -15.24 -4.45 1.57
N GLU A 30 -14.86 -3.56 2.50
CA GLU A 30 -15.31 -2.16 2.53
C GLU A 30 -14.28 -1.26 1.84
N VAL A 31 -14.78 -0.33 1.02
CA VAL A 31 -14.00 0.82 0.55
C VAL A 31 -14.27 1.98 1.51
N HIS A 32 -13.26 2.37 2.28
CA HIS A 32 -13.38 3.39 3.32
C HIS A 32 -12.62 4.65 2.94
N ALA A 33 -13.33 5.74 2.69
CA ALA A 33 -12.74 7.02 2.34
C ALA A 33 -12.51 7.90 3.59
N LEU A 34 -11.27 8.34 3.79
CA LEU A 34 -10.91 9.32 4.81
C LEU A 34 -10.98 10.72 4.20
N LEU A 35 -11.97 11.50 4.60
CA LEU A 35 -12.17 12.87 4.12
C LEU A 35 -11.72 13.87 5.18
N GLY A 36 -11.16 14.98 4.73
CA GLY A 36 -10.71 16.08 5.60
C GLY A 36 -9.77 17.03 4.87
N GLU A 37 -9.55 18.20 5.44
CA GLU A 37 -8.65 19.22 4.90
C GLU A 37 -7.19 18.73 4.87
N ASN A 38 -6.35 19.42 4.07
CA ASN A 38 -4.92 19.16 4.07
C ASN A 38 -4.34 19.51 5.46
N GLY A 39 -3.49 18.62 5.98
CA GLY A 39 -2.96 18.77 7.34
C GLY A 39 -3.88 18.24 8.47
N ALA A 40 -5.06 17.69 8.15
CA ALA A 40 -5.98 17.12 9.15
C ALA A 40 -5.50 15.79 9.78
N GLY A 41 -4.28 15.33 9.51
CA GLY A 41 -3.71 14.12 10.11
C GLY A 41 -4.06 12.80 9.40
N LYS A 42 -4.72 12.83 8.24
CA LYS A 42 -5.10 11.62 7.48
C LYS A 42 -3.90 10.75 7.11
N SER A 43 -2.91 11.32 6.42
CA SER A 43 -1.70 10.60 6.01
C SER A 43 -0.87 10.16 7.23
N THR A 44 -0.91 10.92 8.34
CA THR A 44 -0.27 10.53 9.59
C THR A 44 -0.93 9.28 10.18
N LEU A 45 -2.27 9.22 10.21
CA LEU A 45 -3.01 8.06 10.70
C LEU A 45 -2.73 6.82 9.85
N MET A 46 -2.68 6.95 8.53
CA MET A 46 -2.32 5.86 7.62
C MET A 46 -0.86 5.43 7.78
N SER A 47 0.05 6.38 8.02
CA SER A 47 1.46 6.11 8.30
C SER A 47 1.65 5.37 9.63
N VAL A 48 0.80 5.62 10.64
CA VAL A 48 0.76 4.83 11.87
C VAL A 48 0.32 3.39 11.57
N LEU A 49 -0.74 3.21 10.78
CA LEU A 49 -1.23 1.88 10.40
C LEU A 49 -0.19 1.09 9.59
N PHE A 50 0.58 1.77 8.74
CA PHE A 50 1.63 1.16 7.93
C PHE A 50 2.99 1.02 8.66
N GLY A 51 3.08 1.44 9.94
CA GLY A 51 4.29 1.29 10.75
C GLY A 51 5.40 2.31 10.50
N LEU A 52 5.13 3.39 9.75
CA LEU A 52 6.09 4.47 9.55
C LEU A 52 6.25 5.35 10.79
N TYR A 53 5.19 5.45 11.58
CA TYR A 53 5.17 6.15 12.87
C TYR A 53 4.59 5.26 13.96
N GLN A 54 5.14 5.41 15.17
CA GLN A 54 4.56 4.77 16.35
C GLN A 54 3.62 5.77 17.05
N PRO A 55 2.40 5.36 17.42
CA PRO A 55 1.51 6.22 18.19
C PRO A 55 1.99 6.33 19.64
N GLU A 56 1.78 7.48 20.28
CA GLU A 56 2.02 7.68 21.70
C GLU A 56 0.96 6.98 22.57
N GLN A 57 -0.26 6.86 22.04
CA GLN A 57 -1.37 6.18 22.71
C GLN A 57 -2.26 5.47 21.70
N GLY A 58 -3.00 4.50 22.19
CA GLY A 58 -3.98 3.74 21.43
C GLY A 58 -3.51 2.32 21.09
N VAL A 59 -4.39 1.57 20.46
CA VAL A 59 -4.19 0.15 20.14
C VAL A 59 -4.63 -0.12 18.73
N ILE A 60 -3.85 -0.96 18.02
CA ILE A 60 -4.23 -1.47 16.70
C ILE A 60 -4.61 -2.93 16.84
N LYS A 61 -5.75 -3.33 16.25
CA LYS A 61 -6.18 -4.72 16.19
C LYS A 61 -6.38 -5.15 14.74
N LYS A 62 -6.00 -6.40 14.44
CA LYS A 62 -6.36 -7.10 13.20
C LYS A 62 -7.22 -8.30 13.54
N ASN A 63 -8.41 -8.39 12.91
CA ASN A 63 -9.38 -9.47 13.17
C ASN A 63 -9.65 -9.66 14.67
N GLY A 64 -9.83 -8.56 15.42
CA GLY A 64 -10.10 -8.54 16.85
C GLY A 64 -8.91 -8.82 17.77
N LYS A 65 -7.73 -9.17 17.22
CA LYS A 65 -6.49 -9.41 18.00
C LYS A 65 -5.60 -8.18 17.97
N GLU A 66 -5.10 -7.78 19.13
CA GLU A 66 -4.12 -6.71 19.23
C GLU A 66 -2.85 -7.09 18.49
N VAL A 67 -2.35 -6.17 17.68
CA VAL A 67 -1.12 -6.31 16.90
C VAL A 67 -0.22 -5.12 17.15
N LYS A 68 1.08 -5.35 17.10
CA LYS A 68 2.08 -4.30 17.18
C LYS A 68 2.75 -4.16 15.82
N ILE A 69 2.71 -2.97 15.26
CA ILE A 69 3.29 -2.65 13.96
C ILE A 69 4.44 -1.68 14.21
N ASN A 70 5.67 -2.16 14.22
CA ASN A 70 6.84 -1.35 14.53
C ASN A 70 7.46 -0.74 13.27
N ASP A 71 7.30 -1.40 12.13
CA ASP A 71 7.83 -0.97 10.85
C ASP A 71 6.94 -1.45 9.68
N PRO A 72 7.21 -1.02 8.43
CA PRO A 72 6.45 -1.45 7.27
C PRO A 72 6.52 -2.95 6.95
N ASN A 73 7.53 -3.68 7.43
CA ASN A 73 7.60 -5.13 7.24
C ASN A 73 6.55 -5.82 8.11
N ASP A 74 6.40 -5.41 9.38
CA ASP A 74 5.32 -5.88 10.26
C ASP A 74 3.94 -5.65 9.61
N ALA A 75 3.72 -4.47 8.99
CA ALA A 75 2.47 -4.16 8.28
C ALA A 75 2.26 -5.10 7.09
N ASN A 76 3.28 -5.32 6.27
CA ASN A 76 3.22 -6.24 5.13
C ASN A 76 2.94 -7.69 5.57
N ASP A 77 3.58 -8.16 6.64
CA ASP A 77 3.36 -9.49 7.21
C ASP A 77 1.92 -9.67 7.72
N LEU A 78 1.29 -8.57 8.12
CA LEU A 78 -0.12 -8.50 8.45
C LEU A 78 -1.04 -8.31 7.22
N GLY A 79 -0.49 -8.32 6.00
CA GLY A 79 -1.23 -8.11 4.77
C GLY A 79 -1.74 -6.69 4.56
N ILE A 80 -1.07 -5.69 5.14
CA ILE A 80 -1.37 -4.27 4.97
C ILE A 80 -0.34 -3.69 4.00
N GLY A 81 -0.78 -3.18 2.85
CA GLY A 81 0.04 -2.52 1.86
C GLY A 81 -0.32 -1.04 1.73
N MET A 82 0.66 -0.20 1.36
CA MET A 82 0.44 1.23 1.15
C MET A 82 1.02 1.68 -0.18
N VAL A 83 0.19 2.34 -0.97
CA VAL A 83 0.58 3.08 -2.17
C VAL A 83 0.78 4.53 -1.76
N HIS A 84 2.01 4.99 -1.82
CA HIS A 84 2.38 6.36 -1.45
C HIS A 84 2.09 7.34 -2.59
N GLN A 85 1.84 8.60 -2.24
CA GLN A 85 1.70 9.71 -3.20
C GLN A 85 2.92 9.85 -4.11
N HIS A 86 4.13 9.58 -3.60
CA HIS A 86 5.36 9.49 -4.38
C HIS A 86 5.77 8.02 -4.50
N PHE A 87 5.72 7.51 -5.73
CA PHE A 87 6.04 6.10 -6.01
C PHE A 87 7.47 5.76 -5.58
N LYS A 88 7.60 4.58 -4.94
CA LYS A 88 8.91 4.04 -4.53
C LYS A 88 9.38 2.98 -5.52
N LEU A 89 9.30 3.30 -6.81
CA LEU A 89 9.78 2.44 -7.88
C LEU A 89 11.22 2.80 -8.24
N VAL A 90 11.99 1.79 -8.63
CA VAL A 90 13.35 1.94 -9.14
C VAL A 90 13.26 2.17 -10.65
N GLU A 91 13.54 3.38 -11.11
CA GLU A 91 13.31 3.81 -12.50
C GLU A 91 14.08 2.99 -13.54
N CYS A 92 15.31 2.58 -13.23
CA CYS A 92 16.15 1.78 -14.13
C CYS A 92 15.83 0.27 -14.13
N PHE A 93 14.83 -0.16 -13.35
CA PHE A 93 14.37 -1.54 -13.31
C PHE A 93 13.13 -1.73 -14.18
N SER A 94 12.93 -2.97 -14.65
CA SER A 94 11.68 -3.33 -15.31
C SER A 94 10.50 -3.32 -14.33
N VAL A 95 9.28 -3.27 -14.85
CA VAL A 95 8.04 -3.43 -14.08
C VAL A 95 8.10 -4.72 -13.26
N LEU A 96 8.48 -5.84 -13.89
CA LEU A 96 8.59 -7.13 -13.21
C LEU A 96 9.59 -7.10 -12.07
N ASP A 97 10.79 -6.53 -12.29
CA ASP A 97 11.84 -6.46 -11.27
C ASP A 97 11.41 -5.60 -10.08
N ASN A 98 10.68 -4.49 -10.34
CA ASN A 98 10.11 -3.66 -9.27
C ASN A 98 9.05 -4.40 -8.42
N ILE A 99 8.18 -5.17 -9.08
CA ILE A 99 7.10 -5.90 -8.38
C ILE A 99 7.68 -6.99 -7.48
N MET A 100 8.67 -7.75 -7.97
CA MET A 100 9.24 -8.87 -7.23
C MET A 100 10.33 -8.47 -6.24
N LEU A 101 10.82 -7.22 -6.27
CA LEU A 101 11.90 -6.74 -5.42
C LEU A 101 11.61 -6.95 -3.92
N GLY A 102 12.48 -7.68 -3.22
CA GLY A 102 12.37 -8.01 -1.79
C GLY A 102 11.45 -9.19 -1.46
N VAL A 103 10.83 -9.82 -2.50
CA VAL A 103 10.01 -11.04 -2.37
C VAL A 103 10.27 -11.98 -3.55
N GLU A 104 11.52 -12.01 -3.99
CA GLU A 104 11.94 -12.76 -5.17
C GLU A 104 11.73 -14.27 -4.97
N PRO A 105 11.01 -14.96 -5.88
CA PRO A 105 10.88 -16.39 -5.80
C PRO A 105 12.22 -17.05 -6.15
N CYS A 106 12.82 -17.75 -5.20
CA CYS A 106 14.09 -18.45 -5.37
C CYS A 106 13.91 -19.95 -5.18
N LYS A 107 14.61 -20.75 -5.98
CA LYS A 107 14.71 -22.20 -5.84
C LYS A 107 16.16 -22.65 -5.93
N ALA A 108 16.66 -23.30 -4.90
CA ALA A 108 18.06 -23.75 -4.81
C ALA A 108 19.09 -22.62 -5.07
N GLY A 109 18.81 -21.39 -4.62
CA GLY A 109 19.67 -20.22 -4.84
C GLY A 109 19.51 -19.53 -6.19
N PHE A 110 18.65 -20.02 -7.07
CA PHE A 110 18.37 -19.42 -8.38
C PHE A 110 17.05 -18.68 -8.39
N LEU A 111 17.07 -17.47 -8.94
CA LEU A 111 15.91 -16.62 -9.12
C LEU A 111 14.93 -17.24 -10.12
N GLN A 112 13.66 -17.38 -9.74
CA GLN A 112 12.60 -17.95 -10.58
C GLN A 112 11.77 -16.83 -11.26
N LYS A 113 12.41 -16.06 -12.13
CA LYS A 113 11.80 -14.86 -12.77
C LYS A 113 10.54 -15.19 -13.58
N GLU A 114 10.48 -16.37 -14.23
CA GLU A 114 9.32 -16.82 -15.00
C GLU A 114 8.11 -17.14 -14.10
N VAL A 115 8.34 -17.60 -12.87
CA VAL A 115 7.26 -17.83 -11.91
C VAL A 115 6.65 -16.50 -11.48
N ALA A 116 7.50 -15.50 -11.19
CA ALA A 116 7.06 -14.15 -10.86
C ALA A 116 6.28 -13.52 -12.04
N ARG A 117 6.79 -13.64 -13.27
CA ARG A 117 6.16 -13.15 -14.49
C ARG A 117 4.73 -13.68 -14.64
N LYS A 118 4.54 -14.98 -14.50
CA LYS A 118 3.20 -15.60 -14.59
C LYS A 118 2.26 -15.02 -13.56
N LYS A 119 2.67 -14.93 -12.28
CA LYS A 119 1.84 -14.34 -11.21
C LYS A 119 1.49 -12.88 -11.52
N VAL A 120 2.42 -12.08 -12.01
CA VAL A 120 2.18 -10.67 -12.37
C VAL A 120 1.17 -10.55 -13.51
N VAL A 121 1.32 -11.36 -14.58
CA VAL A 121 0.38 -11.35 -15.70
C VAL A 121 -1.02 -11.77 -15.25
N GLU A 122 -1.15 -12.84 -14.47
CA GLU A 122 -2.43 -13.31 -13.93
C GLU A 122 -3.12 -12.22 -13.06
N LEU A 123 -2.37 -11.53 -12.20
CA LEU A 123 -2.91 -10.43 -11.39
C LEU A 123 -3.30 -9.24 -12.26
N SER A 124 -2.46 -8.87 -13.23
CA SER A 124 -2.71 -7.79 -14.18
C SER A 124 -4.03 -8.01 -14.97
N GLU A 125 -4.26 -9.23 -15.43
CA GLU A 125 -5.49 -9.59 -16.16
C GLU A 125 -6.70 -9.63 -15.20
N LYS A 126 -6.54 -10.28 -14.03
CA LYS A 126 -7.62 -10.44 -13.06
C LYS A 126 -8.20 -9.12 -12.58
N TYR A 127 -7.35 -8.11 -12.39
CA TYR A 127 -7.76 -6.81 -11.84
C TYR A 127 -7.82 -5.70 -12.90
N GLY A 128 -7.62 -6.01 -14.18
CA GLY A 128 -7.65 -5.02 -15.26
C GLY A 128 -6.47 -4.03 -15.25
N LEU A 129 -5.44 -4.27 -14.44
CA LEU A 129 -4.27 -3.41 -14.28
C LEU A 129 -3.20 -3.77 -15.33
N ARG A 130 -3.49 -3.58 -16.60
CA ARG A 130 -2.60 -3.97 -17.69
C ARG A 130 -1.28 -3.21 -17.66
N VAL A 131 -0.17 -3.94 -17.60
CA VAL A 131 1.21 -3.45 -17.66
C VAL A 131 2.05 -4.37 -18.54
N ASP A 132 3.12 -3.84 -19.14
CA ASP A 132 4.16 -4.63 -19.77
C ASP A 132 5.22 -4.99 -18.72
N PRO A 133 5.41 -6.28 -18.36
CA PRO A 133 6.38 -6.68 -17.35
C PRO A 133 7.83 -6.33 -17.70
N ASP A 134 8.15 -6.17 -18.99
CA ASP A 134 9.50 -5.91 -19.48
C ASP A 134 9.79 -4.41 -19.69
N ALA A 135 8.78 -3.55 -19.65
CA ALA A 135 8.96 -2.12 -19.78
C ALA A 135 9.81 -1.58 -18.61
N LEU A 136 10.68 -0.61 -18.89
CA LEU A 136 11.39 0.13 -17.85
C LEU A 136 10.43 1.09 -17.16
N VAL A 137 10.57 1.25 -15.85
CA VAL A 137 9.72 2.17 -15.08
C VAL A 137 9.92 3.62 -15.51
N SER A 138 11.13 4.00 -15.95
CA SER A 138 11.42 5.31 -16.53
C SER A 138 10.60 5.64 -17.78
N ASP A 139 10.15 4.62 -18.54
CA ASP A 139 9.54 4.78 -19.85
C ASP A 139 8.01 4.71 -19.83
N ILE A 140 7.42 4.46 -18.66
CA ILE A 140 5.97 4.36 -18.49
C ILE A 140 5.37 5.63 -17.86
N SER A 141 4.09 5.89 -18.16
CA SER A 141 3.37 7.03 -17.59
C SER A 141 3.19 6.92 -16.08
N VAL A 142 2.89 8.05 -15.43
CA VAL A 142 2.60 8.10 -13.99
C VAL A 142 1.43 7.18 -13.62
N GLY A 143 0.36 7.14 -14.42
CA GLY A 143 -0.76 6.22 -14.20
C GLY A 143 -0.36 4.75 -14.30
N MET A 144 0.55 4.42 -15.23
CA MET A 144 1.13 3.07 -15.31
C MET A 144 2.01 2.75 -14.10
N GLN A 145 2.81 3.71 -13.61
CA GLN A 145 3.60 3.53 -12.38
C GLN A 145 2.71 3.25 -11.18
N GLN A 146 1.55 3.90 -11.09
CA GLN A 146 0.58 3.62 -10.04
C GLN A 146 0.01 2.20 -10.13
N ARG A 147 -0.32 1.72 -11.35
CA ARG A 147 -0.74 0.32 -11.56
C ARG A 147 0.35 -0.66 -11.12
N VAL A 148 1.61 -0.35 -11.37
CA VAL A 148 2.76 -1.15 -10.91
C VAL A 148 2.83 -1.21 -9.38
N GLU A 149 2.64 -0.08 -8.69
CA GLU A 149 2.59 -0.04 -7.22
C GLU A 149 1.43 -0.88 -6.66
N ILE A 150 0.25 -0.82 -7.28
CA ILE A 150 -0.89 -1.65 -6.88
C ILE A 150 -0.59 -3.13 -7.10
N LEU A 151 -0.07 -3.50 -8.29
CA LEU A 151 0.32 -4.88 -8.59
C LEU A 151 1.38 -5.40 -7.62
N LYS A 152 2.33 -4.56 -7.20
CA LYS A 152 3.33 -4.88 -6.18
C LYS A 152 2.68 -5.27 -4.84
N MET A 153 1.63 -4.54 -4.41
CA MET A 153 0.88 -4.88 -3.19
C MET A 153 0.10 -6.19 -3.36
N LEU A 154 -0.57 -6.38 -4.50
CA LEU A 154 -1.33 -7.59 -4.80
C LEU A 154 -0.40 -8.82 -4.97
N TYR A 155 0.78 -8.64 -5.54
CA TYR A 155 1.79 -9.70 -5.68
C TYR A 155 2.26 -10.23 -4.32
N ARG A 156 2.29 -9.36 -3.29
CA ARG A 156 2.62 -9.69 -1.89
C ARG A 156 1.44 -10.26 -1.11
N ASP A 157 0.30 -10.51 -1.77
CA ASP A 157 -0.93 -11.02 -1.18
C ASP A 157 -1.50 -10.12 -0.07
N ASN A 158 -1.27 -8.79 -0.16
CA ASN A 158 -1.86 -7.83 0.77
C ASN A 158 -3.39 -7.81 0.61
N GLU A 159 -4.09 -7.91 1.76
CA GLU A 159 -5.55 -7.91 1.83
C GLU A 159 -6.14 -6.53 2.08
N ILE A 160 -5.33 -5.62 2.64
CA ILE A 160 -5.72 -4.26 3.01
C ILE A 160 -4.81 -3.30 2.26
N LEU A 161 -5.40 -2.47 1.42
CA LEU A 161 -4.68 -1.51 0.60
C LEU A 161 -4.98 -0.09 1.08
N ILE A 162 -3.93 0.66 1.38
CA ILE A 162 -3.99 2.07 1.75
C ILE A 162 -3.56 2.88 0.53
N PHE A 163 -4.40 3.81 0.09
CA PHE A 163 -4.09 4.77 -0.97
C PHE A 163 -4.01 6.17 -0.38
N ASP A 164 -2.83 6.77 -0.41
CA ASP A 164 -2.62 8.15 0.04
C ASP A 164 -2.64 9.10 -1.16
N GLU A 165 -3.75 9.82 -1.34
CA GLU A 165 -4.03 10.74 -2.45
C GLU A 165 -3.76 10.12 -3.85
N PRO A 166 -4.36 8.96 -4.19
CA PRO A 166 -4.00 8.20 -5.39
C PRO A 166 -4.28 8.96 -6.70
N THR A 167 -5.18 9.92 -6.67
CA THR A 167 -5.63 10.66 -7.87
C THR A 167 -4.89 11.98 -8.09
N ALA A 168 -3.99 12.40 -7.19
CA ALA A 168 -3.34 13.71 -7.23
C ALA A 168 -2.51 13.96 -8.50
N VAL A 169 -2.07 12.89 -9.15
CA VAL A 169 -1.20 12.92 -10.35
C VAL A 169 -1.79 12.20 -11.56
N LEU A 170 -3.04 11.74 -11.48
CA LEU A 170 -3.73 11.00 -12.54
C LEU A 170 -4.56 11.92 -13.42
N THR A 171 -4.67 11.57 -14.69
CA THR A 171 -5.65 12.17 -15.60
C THR A 171 -7.07 11.66 -15.29
N PRO A 172 -8.14 12.38 -15.69
CA PRO A 172 -9.52 11.91 -15.49
C PRO A 172 -9.77 10.50 -16.03
N GLN A 173 -9.19 10.15 -17.19
CA GLN A 173 -9.30 8.82 -17.78
C GLN A 173 -8.64 7.74 -16.93
N GLU A 174 -7.45 8.03 -16.36
CA GLU A 174 -6.74 7.10 -15.48
C GLU A 174 -7.46 6.91 -14.14
N ILE A 175 -8.19 7.94 -13.67
CA ILE A 175 -9.03 7.84 -12.47
C ILE A 175 -10.19 6.89 -12.73
N ASP A 176 -10.89 7.04 -13.88
CA ASP A 176 -12.02 6.17 -14.25
C ASP A 176 -11.59 4.69 -14.41
N GLU A 177 -10.35 4.43 -14.83
CA GLU A 177 -9.81 3.08 -14.94
C GLU A 177 -9.37 2.47 -13.60
N LEU A 178 -9.11 3.30 -12.58
CA LEU A 178 -8.68 2.87 -11.25
C LEU A 178 -9.87 2.51 -10.35
N MET A 179 -11.02 3.19 -10.54
CA MET A 179 -12.22 3.05 -9.70
C MET A 179 -13.11 1.89 -10.14
#